data_4eb8bc0d1a5dbd3e893fec9068ee456c
#
_entry.id   4eb8bc0d1a5dbd3e893fec9068ee456c
#
_cell.length_a   1.000
_cell.length_b   1.000
_cell.length_c   1.000
_cell.angle_alpha   90.00
_cell.angle_beta   90.00
_cell.angle_gamma   90.00
#
_symmetry.space_group_name_H-M   'P 1'
#
loop_
_entity.id
_entity.type
_entity.pdbx_description
1 polymer ?
#
loop_
_entity_poly.entity_id
_entity_poly.type
_entity_poly.pdbx_seq_one_letter_code
_entity_poly.pdbx_strand_id
1 'polypeptide(L)'
;MKNHDKNISLAKAFLLCKSEQDVENFLLDLCTPSEIKDLKERWLVCQTLYYEELSYRQIHQKLGVSLTTIGRVARFLKDEKNFGYKNIFNKLGEN
;
A
#
# COMPACT_ATOMS: atom_id res chain seq x y z
N MET A 1 14.00 7.97 -27.43
CA MET A 1 13.90 6.80 -26.54
C MET A 1 14.77 5.68 -27.03
N LYS A 2 15.44 5.04 -26.12
CA LYS A 2 16.29 3.89 -26.47
C LYS A 2 15.44 2.66 -26.71
N ASN A 3 15.81 1.86 -27.67
CA ASN A 3 15.16 0.58 -27.90
C ASN A 3 15.50 -0.40 -26.79
N HIS A 4 14.57 -1.25 -26.52
CA HIS A 4 14.71 -2.23 -25.48
C HIS A 4 14.16 -3.56 -26.00
N ASP A 5 14.95 -4.62 -25.91
CA ASP A 5 14.55 -5.93 -26.42
C ASP A 5 13.39 -6.53 -25.64
N LYS A 6 13.25 -6.14 -24.39
CA LYS A 6 12.20 -6.69 -23.49
C LYS A 6 11.61 -5.61 -22.64
N ASN A 7 10.30 -5.69 -22.47
CA ASN A 7 9.60 -4.93 -21.45
C ASN A 7 9.77 -5.63 -20.11
N ILE A 8 9.81 -4.86 -19.04
CA ILE A 8 9.79 -5.41 -17.70
C ILE A 8 8.41 -5.18 -17.08
N SER A 9 8.05 -6.02 -16.12
CA SER A 9 6.79 -5.88 -15.41
C SER A 9 6.82 -4.66 -14.48
N LEU A 10 5.64 -4.17 -14.14
CA LEU A 10 5.51 -3.11 -13.14
C LEU A 10 6.16 -3.52 -11.82
N ALA A 11 5.93 -4.77 -11.40
CA ALA A 11 6.53 -5.29 -10.16
C ALA A 11 8.05 -5.23 -10.23
N LYS A 12 8.63 -5.61 -11.37
CA LYS A 12 10.08 -5.53 -11.56
C LYS A 12 10.57 -4.10 -11.48
N ALA A 13 9.82 -3.15 -12.04
CA ALA A 13 10.19 -1.73 -11.96
C ALA A 13 10.27 -1.28 -10.50
N PHE A 14 9.30 -1.67 -9.66
CA PHE A 14 9.37 -1.37 -8.23
C PHE A 14 10.60 -1.98 -7.57
N LEU A 15 10.96 -3.21 -7.96
CA LEU A 15 12.12 -3.88 -7.38
C LEU A 15 13.44 -3.23 -7.77
N LEU A 16 13.47 -2.44 -8.82
CA LEU A 16 14.67 -1.68 -9.21
C LEU A 16 14.85 -0.41 -8.39
N CYS A 17 13.84 0.02 -7.68
CA CYS A 17 13.96 1.13 -6.74
C CYS A 17 14.84 0.69 -5.57
N LYS A 18 15.81 1.54 -5.19
CA LYS A 18 16.80 1.19 -4.16
C LYS A 18 16.63 1.97 -2.87
N SER A 19 15.68 2.90 -2.85
CA SER A 19 15.42 3.74 -1.68
C SER A 19 13.97 4.14 -1.65
N GLU A 20 13.51 4.64 -0.49
CA GLU A 20 12.17 5.20 -0.40
C GLU A 20 11.99 6.37 -1.36
N GLN A 21 13.03 7.18 -1.52
CA GLN A 21 12.96 8.31 -2.45
C GLN A 21 12.76 7.83 -3.89
N ASP A 22 13.43 6.75 -4.29
CA ASP A 22 13.24 6.17 -5.62
C ASP A 22 11.80 5.73 -5.83
N VAL A 23 11.22 5.07 -4.82
CA VAL A 23 9.83 4.62 -4.89
C VAL A 23 8.88 5.82 -5.00
N GLU A 24 9.09 6.84 -4.18
CA GLU A 24 8.25 8.04 -4.22
C GLU A 24 8.34 8.74 -5.58
N ASN A 25 9.54 8.88 -6.12
CA ASN A 25 9.74 9.50 -7.44
C ASN A 25 9.03 8.72 -8.53
N PHE A 26 9.13 7.39 -8.48
CA PHE A 26 8.45 6.54 -9.44
C PHE A 26 6.94 6.66 -9.33
N LEU A 27 6.41 6.70 -8.11
CA LEU A 27 4.97 6.88 -7.89
C LEU A 27 4.48 8.23 -8.40
N LEU A 28 5.27 9.29 -8.23
CA LEU A 28 4.89 10.62 -8.71
C LEU A 28 4.76 10.67 -10.23
N ASP A 29 5.56 9.90 -10.95
CA ASP A 29 5.46 9.81 -12.40
C ASP A 29 4.35 8.87 -12.84
N LEU A 30 4.17 7.77 -12.12
CA LEU A 30 3.24 6.70 -12.50
C LEU A 30 1.79 7.02 -12.18
N CYS A 31 1.55 7.71 -11.07
CA CYS A 31 0.21 7.90 -10.50
C CYS A 31 -0.18 9.37 -10.48
N THR A 32 -1.49 9.61 -10.53
CA THR A 32 -2.02 10.94 -10.26
C THR A 32 -1.90 11.25 -8.76
N PRO A 33 -1.93 12.52 -8.37
CA PRO A 33 -1.92 12.87 -6.94
C PRO A 33 -3.06 12.21 -6.16
N SER A 34 -4.23 12.07 -6.76
CA SER A 34 -5.38 11.43 -6.14
C SER A 34 -5.12 9.93 -5.88
N GLU A 35 -4.49 9.26 -6.85
CA GLU A 35 -4.14 7.85 -6.70
C GLU A 35 -3.11 7.65 -5.60
N ILE A 36 -2.12 8.53 -5.52
CA ILE A 36 -1.10 8.46 -4.46
C ILE A 36 -1.75 8.64 -3.08
N LYS A 37 -2.66 9.59 -2.97
CA LYS A 37 -3.40 9.82 -1.73
C LYS A 37 -4.16 8.56 -1.32
N ASP A 38 -4.85 7.92 -2.26
CA ASP A 38 -5.60 6.70 -1.98
C ASP A 38 -4.70 5.56 -1.52
N LEU A 39 -3.55 5.39 -2.16
CA LEU A 39 -2.58 4.37 -1.78
C LEU A 39 -2.08 4.60 -0.35
N LYS A 40 -1.73 5.83 -0.03
CA LYS A 40 -1.24 6.18 1.31
C LYS A 40 -2.31 5.95 2.38
N GLU A 41 -3.55 6.31 2.07
CA GLU A 41 -4.67 6.10 3.01
C GLU A 41 -4.90 4.61 3.26
N ARG A 42 -4.90 3.80 2.21
CA ARG A 42 -5.07 2.34 2.35
C ARG A 42 -3.98 1.74 3.20
N TRP A 43 -2.75 2.15 2.99
CA TRP A 43 -1.63 1.63 3.77
C TRP A 43 -1.73 2.07 5.24
N LEU A 44 -2.09 3.31 5.49
CA LEU A 44 -2.28 3.80 6.86
C LEU A 44 -3.40 3.06 7.59
N VAL A 45 -4.53 2.85 6.91
CA VAL A 45 -5.64 2.07 7.46
C VAL A 45 -5.20 0.64 7.77
N CYS A 46 -4.42 0.04 6.86
CA CYS A 46 -3.92 -1.33 7.03
C CYS A 46 -3.05 -1.45 8.28
N GLN A 47 -2.13 -0.52 8.47
CA GLN A 47 -1.29 -0.48 9.66
C GLN A 47 -2.11 -0.32 10.94
N THR A 48 -3.10 0.56 10.90
CA THR A 48 -3.97 0.81 12.06
C THR A 48 -4.77 -0.45 12.40
N LEU A 49 -5.32 -1.13 11.41
CA LEU A 49 -6.03 -2.38 11.60
C LEU A 49 -5.13 -3.48 12.18
N TYR A 50 -3.88 -3.50 11.75
CA TYR A 50 -2.95 -4.55 12.16
C TYR A 50 -2.43 -4.33 13.58
N TYR A 51 -2.08 -3.11 13.93
CA TYR A 51 -1.43 -2.81 15.21
C TYR A 51 -2.37 -2.35 16.32
N GLU A 52 -3.56 -1.86 16.00
CA GLU A 52 -4.45 -1.28 16.99
C GLU A 52 -5.78 -2.02 17.02
N GLU A 53 -6.37 -2.10 18.20
CA GLU A 53 -7.68 -2.74 18.39
C GLU A 53 -8.77 -1.69 18.38
N LEU A 54 -9.04 -1.12 17.21
CA LEU A 54 -10.06 -0.11 17.02
C LEU A 54 -11.19 -0.63 16.15
N SER A 55 -12.41 -0.19 16.43
CA SER A 55 -13.53 -0.45 15.52
C SER A 55 -13.36 0.35 14.23
N TYR A 56 -14.07 -0.03 13.18
CA TYR A 56 -14.05 0.71 11.92
C TYR A 56 -14.49 2.15 12.13
N ARG A 57 -15.49 2.38 12.98
CA ARG A 57 -15.95 3.73 13.29
C ARG A 57 -14.86 4.56 13.97
N GLN A 58 -14.14 3.96 14.89
CA GLN A 58 -13.02 4.63 15.57
C GLN A 58 -11.90 4.98 14.58
N ILE A 59 -11.59 4.07 13.66
CA ILE A 59 -10.58 4.33 12.62
C ILE A 59 -11.05 5.47 11.72
N HIS A 60 -12.31 5.45 11.32
CA HIS A 60 -12.90 6.52 10.52
C HIS A 60 -12.76 7.87 11.22
N GLN A 61 -13.07 7.92 12.50
CA GLN A 61 -12.95 9.15 13.28
C GLN A 61 -11.49 9.62 13.44
N LYS A 62 -10.60 8.66 13.67
CA LYS A 62 -9.17 8.97 13.88
C LYS A 62 -8.48 9.44 12.60
N LEU A 63 -8.73 8.78 11.47
CA LEU A 63 -7.99 9.00 10.24
C LEU A 63 -8.73 9.83 9.20
N GLY A 64 -10.04 10.01 9.35
CA GLY A 64 -10.83 10.71 8.35
C GLY A 64 -11.04 9.92 7.06
N VAL A 65 -10.76 8.63 7.05
CA VAL A 65 -10.92 7.76 5.88
C VAL A 65 -12.31 7.14 5.89
N SER A 66 -12.92 6.95 4.72
CA SER A 66 -14.27 6.44 4.62
C SER A 66 -14.39 5.01 5.15
N LEU A 67 -15.58 4.68 5.66
CA LEU A 67 -15.87 3.33 6.13
C LEU A 67 -15.76 2.31 5.00
N THR A 68 -16.09 2.69 3.77
CA THR A 68 -15.95 1.84 2.59
C THR A 68 -14.49 1.45 2.37
N THR A 69 -13.58 2.42 2.45
CA THR A 69 -12.16 2.16 2.30
C THR A 69 -11.65 1.25 3.42
N ILE A 70 -12.05 1.51 4.66
CA ILE A 70 -11.65 0.70 5.81
C ILE A 70 -12.11 -0.75 5.61
N GLY A 71 -13.36 -0.94 5.20
CA GLY A 71 -13.92 -2.29 4.95
C GLY A 71 -13.16 -3.03 3.85
N ARG A 72 -12.82 -2.33 2.76
CA ARG A 72 -12.02 -2.92 1.68
C ARG A 72 -10.65 -3.37 2.18
N VAL A 73 -9.94 -2.49 2.89
CA VAL A 73 -8.60 -2.81 3.39
C VAL A 73 -8.66 -3.98 4.36
N ALA A 74 -9.65 -3.98 5.27
CA ALA A 74 -9.82 -5.08 6.22
C ALA A 74 -10.01 -6.42 5.51
N ARG A 75 -10.81 -6.45 4.43
CA ARG A 75 -11.03 -7.66 3.65
C ARG A 75 -9.71 -8.17 3.05
N PHE A 76 -8.94 -7.28 2.45
CA PHE A 76 -7.68 -7.68 1.80
C PHE A 76 -6.61 -8.05 2.82
N LEU A 77 -6.64 -7.47 4.01
CA LEU A 77 -5.72 -7.86 5.07
C LEU A 77 -6.07 -9.22 5.67
N LYS A 78 -7.35 -9.51 5.88
CA LYS A 78 -7.79 -10.66 6.69
C LYS A 78 -8.26 -11.84 5.86
N ASP A 79 -9.00 -11.61 4.80
CA ASP A 79 -9.77 -12.66 4.12
C ASP A 79 -9.23 -13.05 2.75
N GLU A 80 -8.68 -12.11 2.00
CA GLU A 80 -8.19 -12.40 0.65
C GLU A 80 -6.85 -13.14 0.70
N LYS A 81 -6.57 -13.91 -0.36
CA LYS A 81 -5.43 -14.81 -0.38
C LYS A 81 -4.21 -14.26 -1.11
N ASN A 82 -4.14 -12.96 -1.30
CA ASN A 82 -2.97 -12.34 -1.92
C ASN A 82 -1.77 -12.31 -1.00
N PHE A 83 -2.00 -12.17 0.31
CA PHE A 83 -0.98 -12.11 1.35
C PHE A 83 0.00 -10.95 1.23
N GLY A 84 -0.29 -9.97 0.37
CA GLY A 84 0.61 -8.83 0.16
C GLY A 84 0.85 -8.03 1.43
N TYR A 85 -0.23 -7.64 2.10
CA TYR A 85 -0.11 -6.92 3.37
C TYR A 85 0.56 -7.77 4.44
N LYS A 86 0.13 -9.02 4.57
CA LYS A 86 0.67 -9.91 5.59
C LYS A 86 2.15 -10.15 5.41
N ASN A 87 2.61 -10.29 4.18
CA ASN A 87 4.04 -10.48 3.88
C ASN A 87 4.86 -9.26 4.31
N ILE A 88 4.34 -8.06 4.12
CA ILE A 88 5.04 -6.84 4.56
C ILE A 88 5.19 -6.85 6.08
N PHE A 89 4.11 -7.15 6.81
CA PHE A 89 4.18 -7.20 8.28
C PHE A 89 5.09 -8.30 8.77
N ASN A 90 5.10 -9.46 8.10
CA ASN A 90 6.02 -10.55 8.45
C ASN A 90 7.48 -10.09 8.30
N LYS A 91 7.78 -9.38 7.22
CA LYS A 91 9.13 -8.86 7.00
C LYS A 91 9.52 -7.82 8.06
N LEU A 92 8.59 -6.96 8.45
CA LEU A 92 8.83 -5.99 9.50
C LEU A 92 9.11 -6.66 10.84
N GLY A 93 8.48 -7.80 11.10
CA GLY A 93 8.68 -8.55 12.32
C GLY A 93 9.96 -9.39 12.35
N GLU A 94 10.66 -9.52 11.25
CA GLU A 94 11.90 -10.30 11.17
C GLU A 94 13.13 -9.55 11.72
N ASN A 95 12.99 -8.29 12.06
CA ASN A 95 14.12 -7.47 12.55
C ASN A 95 14.43 -7.72 14.02
#